data_a783a95f271e808e82c33e8ea4c6845a
#
_entry.id   a783a95f271e808e82c33e8ea4c6845a
#
_cell.length_a   1.000
_cell.length_b   1.000
_cell.length_c   1.000
_cell.angle_alpha   90.00
_cell.angle_beta   90.00
_cell.angle_gamma   90.00
#
_symmetry.space_group_name_H-M   'P 1'
#
loop_
_entity.id
_entity.type
_entity.pdbx_description
1 polymer ?
#
loop_
_entity_poly.entity_id
_entity_poly.type
_entity_poly.pdbx_seq_one_letter_code
_entity_poly.pdbx_strand_id
1 'polypeptide(L)'
;SLVGSEMCIRDRSDIKIILPKVKEADPIGMVPTTSTAITLLYFNCLAIALMKKMNFNKKKFSVLHSGGNIGKSLLDVGSVMVTGKKIPVIDRNKTIGEAVKVINAKKLGVVLVTKKGKLSSIVTDGDCRRALGRFSKKDKIEKIATRDPLKVSEEITAQKAMQIMSQRKITSLIVSSKSGKIKGICHIHNLLTHGIK
;
A
#
# COMPACT_ATOMS: atom_id res chain seq x y z
N SER A 1 34.89 -12.46 -26.94
CA SER A 1 35.58 -11.26 -27.45
C SER A 1 34.82 -10.69 -28.63
N LEU A 2 34.30 -9.52 -28.43
CA LEU A 2 33.52 -8.75 -29.42
C LEU A 2 34.44 -7.87 -30.30
N VAL A 3 35.58 -8.41 -30.74
CA VAL A 3 36.66 -7.63 -31.38
C VAL A 3 36.23 -6.94 -32.69
N GLY A 4 35.30 -7.52 -33.44
CA GLY A 4 34.73 -6.84 -34.64
C GLY A 4 33.62 -5.84 -34.33
N SER A 5 32.99 -5.91 -33.15
CA SER A 5 31.86 -5.08 -32.73
C SER A 5 32.30 -3.80 -31.97
N GLU A 6 33.47 -3.79 -31.34
CA GLU A 6 33.92 -2.63 -30.55
C GLU A 6 34.05 -1.36 -31.39
N MET A 7 34.64 -1.45 -32.58
CA MET A 7 34.74 -0.27 -33.47
C MET A 7 33.36 0.19 -33.95
N CYS A 8 32.50 -0.72 -34.38
CA CYS A 8 31.16 -0.38 -34.85
C CYS A 8 30.25 0.19 -33.74
N ILE A 9 30.31 -0.36 -32.55
CA ILE A 9 29.55 0.12 -31.40
C ILE A 9 30.08 1.49 -30.94
N ARG A 10 31.39 1.62 -30.84
CA ARG A 10 32.05 2.87 -30.44
C ARG A 10 31.74 4.02 -31.37
N ASP A 11 31.73 3.80 -32.68
CA ASP A 11 31.54 4.86 -33.65
C ASP A 11 30.08 5.31 -33.81
N ARG A 12 29.14 4.47 -33.38
CA ARG A 12 27.70 4.76 -33.40
C ARG A 12 27.14 5.23 -32.05
N SER A 13 27.97 5.31 -31.02
CA SER A 13 27.55 5.70 -29.67
C SER A 13 27.64 7.20 -29.47
N ASP A 14 26.59 7.81 -28.93
CA ASP A 14 26.58 9.23 -28.53
C ASP A 14 27.51 9.51 -27.35
N ILE A 15 27.66 8.54 -26.45
CA ILE A 15 28.49 8.62 -25.25
C ILE A 15 29.44 7.42 -25.22
N LYS A 16 30.75 7.71 -25.17
CA LYS A 16 31.81 6.70 -25.08
C LYS A 16 32.41 6.69 -23.69
N ILE A 17 32.39 5.53 -23.06
CA ILE A 17 32.97 5.33 -21.74
C ILE A 17 34.05 4.27 -21.87
N ILE A 18 35.30 4.69 -21.59
CA ILE A 18 36.45 3.81 -21.65
C ILE A 18 36.78 3.34 -20.25
N LEU A 19 36.62 2.05 -20.00
CA LEU A 19 37.04 1.43 -18.75
C LEU A 19 38.56 1.17 -18.78
N PRO A 20 39.22 1.20 -17.61
CA PRO A 20 40.68 0.96 -17.55
C PRO A 20 41.02 -0.46 -18.02
N LYS A 21 42.13 -0.60 -18.69
CA LYS A 21 42.73 -1.92 -18.97
C LYS A 21 43.23 -2.48 -17.65
N VAL A 22 42.74 -3.67 -17.27
CA VAL A 22 43.10 -4.34 -16.02
C VAL A 22 43.59 -5.74 -16.32
N LYS A 23 44.43 -6.27 -15.44
CA LYS A 23 44.83 -7.68 -15.47
C LYS A 23 43.66 -8.50 -14.92
N GLU A 24 43.30 -9.54 -15.67
CA GLU A 24 42.29 -10.49 -15.22
C GLU A 24 42.84 -11.29 -14.02
N ALA A 25 41.93 -11.68 -13.10
CA ALA A 25 42.30 -12.39 -11.88
C ALA A 25 42.43 -13.92 -12.06
N ASP A 26 42.02 -14.41 -13.22
CA ASP A 26 42.15 -15.84 -13.53
C ASP A 26 43.60 -16.25 -13.76
N PRO A 27 43.98 -17.55 -13.53
CA PRO A 27 45.36 -18.01 -13.62
C PRO A 27 45.99 -17.88 -15.00
N ILE A 28 45.19 -17.84 -16.06
CA ILE A 28 45.66 -17.78 -17.45
C ILE A 28 45.53 -16.38 -18.07
N GLY A 29 44.88 -15.44 -17.36
CA GLY A 29 44.71 -14.05 -17.83
C GLY A 29 43.77 -13.87 -19.01
N MET A 30 42.87 -14.81 -19.28
CA MET A 30 41.98 -14.82 -20.45
C MET A 30 40.50 -14.83 -20.08
N VAL A 31 40.14 -15.24 -18.89
CA VAL A 31 38.73 -15.30 -18.45
C VAL A 31 38.31 -13.94 -17.88
N PRO A 32 37.23 -13.34 -18.42
CA PRO A 32 36.75 -12.05 -17.92
C PRO A 32 36.33 -12.12 -16.45
N THR A 33 37.11 -11.57 -15.55
CA THR A 33 36.92 -11.56 -14.11
C THR A 33 36.95 -10.14 -13.58
N THR A 34 38.14 -9.53 -13.52
CA THR A 34 38.33 -8.16 -13.05
C THR A 34 37.61 -7.14 -13.96
N SER A 35 37.72 -7.31 -15.28
CA SER A 35 37.04 -6.46 -16.25
C SER A 35 35.51 -6.50 -16.11
N THR A 36 34.95 -7.69 -15.88
CA THR A 36 33.51 -7.86 -15.63
C THR A 36 33.08 -7.16 -14.33
N ALA A 37 33.85 -7.33 -13.26
CA ALA A 37 33.58 -6.69 -11.96
C ALA A 37 33.58 -5.16 -12.06
N ILE A 38 34.55 -4.58 -12.76
CA ILE A 38 34.63 -3.12 -12.98
C ILE A 38 33.46 -2.63 -13.81
N THR A 39 33.13 -3.35 -14.89
CA THR A 39 31.96 -3.02 -15.72
C THR A 39 30.66 -3.02 -14.91
N LEU A 40 30.45 -4.06 -14.11
CA LEU A 40 29.27 -4.15 -13.24
C LEU A 40 29.22 -3.00 -12.23
N LEU A 41 30.34 -2.70 -11.56
CA LEU A 41 30.44 -1.62 -10.59
C LEU A 41 30.10 -0.27 -11.25
N TYR A 42 30.66 0.00 -12.41
CA TYR A 42 30.41 1.23 -13.16
C TYR A 42 28.90 1.40 -13.48
N PHE A 43 28.27 0.38 -14.05
CA PHE A 43 26.84 0.45 -14.39
C PHE A 43 25.95 0.53 -13.15
N ASN A 44 26.32 -0.11 -12.04
CA ASN A 44 25.61 0.05 -10.78
C ASN A 44 25.68 1.49 -10.27
N CYS A 45 26.85 2.13 -10.32
CA CYS A 45 27.01 3.54 -9.96
C CYS A 45 26.17 4.46 -10.86
N LEU A 46 26.16 4.21 -12.18
CA LEU A 46 25.36 4.96 -13.14
C LEU A 46 23.87 4.79 -12.87
N ALA A 47 23.41 3.57 -12.61
CA ALA A 47 22.01 3.30 -12.26
C ALA A 47 21.59 4.07 -10.99
N ILE A 48 22.41 4.06 -9.93
CA ILE A 48 22.13 4.80 -8.70
C ILE A 48 22.09 6.31 -8.96
N ALA A 49 23.01 6.84 -9.78
CA ALA A 49 23.02 8.25 -10.13
C ALA A 49 21.75 8.67 -10.91
N LEU A 50 21.31 7.83 -11.85
CA LEU A 50 20.06 8.03 -12.59
C LEU A 50 18.85 7.96 -11.68
N MET A 51 18.79 6.97 -10.77
CA MET A 51 17.72 6.88 -9.77
C MET A 51 17.60 8.15 -8.94
N LYS A 52 18.72 8.72 -8.49
CA LYS A 52 18.76 10.01 -7.77
C LYS A 52 18.24 11.15 -8.64
N LYS A 53 18.75 11.29 -9.86
CA LYS A 53 18.34 12.33 -10.81
C LYS A 53 16.85 12.28 -11.14
N MET A 54 16.28 11.09 -11.27
CA MET A 54 14.86 10.86 -11.58
C MET A 54 13.95 10.92 -10.35
N ASN A 55 14.46 11.20 -9.15
CA ASN A 55 13.74 11.11 -7.89
C ASN A 55 13.00 9.75 -7.78
N PHE A 56 13.72 8.67 -8.11
CA PHE A 56 13.18 7.32 -8.06
C PHE A 56 13.00 6.90 -6.60
N ASN A 57 11.79 6.46 -6.25
CA ASN A 57 11.40 6.15 -4.87
C ASN A 57 10.65 4.82 -4.80
N LYS A 58 10.38 4.36 -3.57
CA LYS A 58 9.67 3.10 -3.32
C LYS A 58 8.33 3.00 -4.04
N LYS A 59 7.60 4.11 -4.18
CA LYS A 59 6.31 4.16 -4.87
C LYS A 59 6.46 3.90 -6.38
N LYS A 60 7.44 4.55 -7.02
CA LYS A 60 7.76 4.30 -8.44
C LYS A 60 8.22 2.85 -8.65
N PHE A 61 9.03 2.33 -7.72
CA PHE A 61 9.51 0.95 -7.76
C PHE A 61 8.35 -0.07 -7.65
N SER A 62 7.40 0.15 -6.74
CA SER A 62 6.25 -0.76 -6.55
C SER A 62 5.34 -0.83 -7.79
N VAL A 63 5.18 0.28 -8.52
CA VAL A 63 4.41 0.30 -9.79
C VAL A 63 5.06 -0.61 -10.84
N LEU A 64 6.38 -0.56 -10.97
CA LEU A 64 7.13 -1.39 -11.93
C LEU A 64 7.15 -2.88 -11.53
N HIS A 65 7.02 -3.19 -10.24
CA HIS A 65 7.08 -4.55 -9.69
C HIS A 65 5.75 -5.01 -9.08
N SER A 66 4.63 -4.47 -9.54
CA SER A 66 3.29 -4.69 -8.97
C SER A 66 2.86 -6.16 -8.85
N GLY A 67 3.35 -7.04 -9.71
CA GLY A 67 3.03 -8.48 -9.70
C GLY A 67 3.87 -9.34 -8.75
N GLY A 68 5.00 -8.83 -8.23
CA GLY A 68 5.94 -9.60 -7.41
C GLY A 68 5.78 -9.39 -5.91
N ASN A 69 6.42 -10.25 -5.10
CA ASN A 69 6.42 -10.15 -3.64
C ASN A 69 6.97 -8.79 -3.14
N ILE A 70 7.95 -8.24 -3.84
CA ILE A 70 8.56 -6.93 -3.51
C ILE A 70 7.53 -5.81 -3.70
N GLY A 71 6.78 -5.80 -4.81
CA GLY A 71 5.73 -4.81 -5.05
C GLY A 71 4.63 -4.86 -3.99
N LYS A 72 4.21 -6.07 -3.63
CA LYS A 72 3.20 -6.29 -2.58
C LYS A 72 3.66 -5.78 -1.21
N SER A 73 4.93 -6.01 -0.83
CA SER A 73 5.48 -5.55 0.46
C SER A 73 5.59 -4.02 0.57
N LEU A 74 5.63 -3.32 -0.58
CA LEU A 74 5.73 -1.87 -0.65
C LEU A 74 4.36 -1.16 -0.81
N LEU A 75 3.29 -1.93 -0.99
CA LEU A 75 1.95 -1.40 -1.14
C LEU A 75 1.50 -0.72 0.15
N ASP A 76 1.08 0.53 0.07
CA ASP A 76 0.53 1.27 1.20
C ASP A 76 -1.00 1.13 1.29
N VAL A 77 -1.56 1.41 2.46
CA VAL A 77 -3.01 1.36 2.70
C VAL A 77 -3.74 2.40 1.84
N GLY A 78 -3.12 3.55 1.58
CA GLY A 78 -3.69 4.60 0.74
C GLY A 78 -4.01 4.13 -0.68
N SER A 79 -3.21 3.19 -1.21
CA SER A 79 -3.39 2.65 -2.57
C SER A 79 -4.53 1.62 -2.67
N VAL A 80 -4.93 0.99 -1.56
CA VAL A 80 -5.91 -0.12 -1.55
C VAL A 80 -7.21 0.21 -0.82
N MET A 81 -7.26 1.33 -0.08
CA MET A 81 -8.43 1.72 0.70
C MET A 81 -9.61 2.14 -0.18
N VAL A 82 -10.80 1.98 0.36
CA VAL A 82 -12.04 2.53 -0.21
C VAL A 82 -12.16 4.00 0.15
N THR A 83 -12.43 4.85 -0.84
CA THR A 83 -12.46 6.32 -0.68
C THR A 83 -13.78 6.94 -1.18
N GLY A 84 -13.98 8.22 -0.88
CA GLY A 84 -15.05 9.06 -1.41
C GLY A 84 -16.45 8.55 -1.05
N LYS A 85 -17.38 8.58 -2.01
CA LYS A 85 -18.78 8.19 -1.84
C LYS A 85 -19.00 6.71 -1.49
N LYS A 86 -17.97 5.88 -1.61
CA LYS A 86 -18.03 4.45 -1.24
C LYS A 86 -17.87 4.24 0.26
N ILE A 87 -17.36 5.22 1.01
CA ILE A 87 -17.23 5.14 2.47
C ILE A 87 -18.64 5.11 3.09
N PRO A 88 -18.97 4.11 3.92
CA PRO A 88 -20.24 4.03 4.64
C PRO A 88 -20.24 5.03 5.80
N VAL A 89 -20.96 6.12 5.66
CA VAL A 89 -21.08 7.17 6.69
C VAL A 89 -22.54 7.39 7.04
N ILE A 90 -22.82 7.61 8.31
CA ILE A 90 -24.15 7.92 8.82
C ILE A 90 -24.07 8.97 9.94
N ASP A 91 -25.08 9.80 10.09
CA ASP A 91 -25.15 10.76 11.21
C ASP A 91 -25.55 10.03 12.51
N ARG A 92 -25.02 10.49 13.64
CA ARG A 92 -25.27 9.92 14.98
C ARG A 92 -26.76 9.90 15.40
N ASN A 93 -27.57 10.79 14.83
CA ASN A 93 -29.00 10.90 15.17
C ASN A 93 -29.85 9.82 14.46
N LYS A 94 -29.25 9.08 13.55
CA LYS A 94 -29.89 8.01 12.79
C LYS A 94 -30.14 6.75 13.62
N THR A 95 -30.95 5.87 13.09
CA THR A 95 -31.38 4.64 13.77
C THR A 95 -30.50 3.44 13.44
N ILE A 96 -30.58 2.39 14.26
CA ILE A 96 -29.92 1.11 14.02
C ILE A 96 -30.38 0.52 12.67
N GLY A 97 -31.68 0.62 12.34
CA GLY A 97 -32.19 0.11 11.07
C GLY A 97 -31.62 0.83 9.85
N GLU A 98 -31.40 2.16 9.94
CA GLU A 98 -30.73 2.92 8.86
C GLU A 98 -29.26 2.52 8.73
N ALA A 99 -28.57 2.27 9.85
CA ALA A 99 -27.18 1.79 9.83
C ALA A 99 -27.05 0.44 9.12
N VAL A 100 -27.95 -0.51 9.44
CA VAL A 100 -27.97 -1.83 8.76
C VAL A 100 -28.16 -1.67 7.25
N LYS A 101 -29.04 -0.77 6.81
CA LYS A 101 -29.22 -0.50 5.37
C LYS A 101 -27.94 -0.01 4.72
N VAL A 102 -27.22 0.90 5.37
CA VAL A 102 -25.93 1.45 4.86
C VAL A 102 -24.86 0.37 4.81
N ILE A 103 -24.72 -0.44 5.86
CA ILE A 103 -23.77 -1.54 5.93
C ILE A 103 -24.00 -2.53 4.79
N ASN A 104 -25.26 -2.96 4.60
CA ASN A 104 -25.64 -3.88 3.52
C ASN A 104 -25.39 -3.30 2.13
N ALA A 105 -25.72 -2.03 1.92
CA ALA A 105 -25.49 -1.37 0.63
C ALA A 105 -24.03 -1.21 0.27
N LYS A 106 -23.17 -0.95 1.26
CA LYS A 106 -21.72 -0.70 1.04
C LYS A 106 -20.86 -1.97 1.16
N LYS A 107 -21.37 -3.05 1.73
CA LYS A 107 -20.71 -4.37 1.83
C LYS A 107 -19.31 -4.35 2.51
N LEU A 108 -19.07 -3.40 3.41
CA LEU A 108 -17.80 -3.29 4.16
C LEU A 108 -17.92 -3.76 5.62
N GLY A 109 -19.10 -4.30 6.02
CA GLY A 109 -19.31 -4.80 7.39
C GLY A 109 -19.21 -3.74 8.49
N VAL A 110 -19.10 -2.45 8.15
CA VAL A 110 -18.93 -1.35 9.09
C VAL A 110 -19.60 -0.09 8.57
N VAL A 111 -20.04 0.78 9.47
CA VAL A 111 -20.47 2.15 9.16
C VAL A 111 -19.83 3.14 10.12
N LEU A 112 -19.33 4.23 9.58
CA LEU A 112 -18.75 5.35 10.32
C LEU A 112 -19.87 6.27 10.83
N VAL A 113 -19.92 6.48 12.12
CA VAL A 113 -20.91 7.39 12.73
C VAL A 113 -20.26 8.76 12.90
N THR A 114 -20.90 9.78 12.36
CA THR A 114 -20.39 11.16 12.42
C THR A 114 -21.28 12.05 13.27
N LYS A 115 -20.63 13.03 13.93
CA LYS A 115 -21.27 14.15 14.62
C LYS A 115 -20.76 15.45 14.01
N LYS A 116 -21.65 16.27 13.45
CA LYS A 116 -21.27 17.52 12.77
C LYS A 116 -20.13 17.30 11.74
N GLY A 117 -20.23 16.23 10.94
CA GLY A 117 -19.23 15.89 9.91
C GLY A 117 -17.90 15.30 10.40
N LYS A 118 -17.69 15.19 11.73
CA LYS A 118 -16.49 14.57 12.31
C LYS A 118 -16.79 13.14 12.77
N LEU A 119 -15.83 12.22 12.59
CA LEU A 119 -15.94 10.86 13.07
C LEU A 119 -16.10 10.84 14.60
N SER A 120 -17.12 10.17 15.07
CA SER A 120 -17.47 10.04 16.49
C SER A 120 -17.31 8.60 16.96
N SER A 121 -17.81 7.64 16.19
CA SER A 121 -17.84 6.22 16.56
C SER A 121 -18.01 5.37 15.31
N ILE A 122 -18.01 4.04 15.49
CA ILE A 122 -18.32 3.08 14.43
C ILE A 122 -19.36 2.08 14.90
N VAL A 123 -20.06 1.48 13.93
CA VAL A 123 -20.91 0.32 14.16
C VAL A 123 -20.56 -0.75 13.13
N THR A 124 -20.38 -1.97 13.59
CA THR A 124 -20.09 -3.13 12.75
C THR A 124 -21.31 -4.05 12.62
N ASP A 125 -21.29 -4.99 11.66
CA ASP A 125 -22.28 -6.06 11.56
C ASP A 125 -22.41 -6.84 12.88
N GLY A 126 -21.28 -7.06 13.56
CA GLY A 126 -21.24 -7.73 14.85
C GLY A 126 -22.00 -6.96 15.92
N ASP A 127 -21.88 -5.62 15.92
CA ASP A 127 -22.61 -4.77 16.88
C ASP A 127 -24.11 -4.82 16.59
N CYS A 128 -24.51 -4.73 15.33
CA CYS A 128 -25.91 -4.86 14.93
C CYS A 128 -26.49 -6.21 15.34
N ARG A 129 -25.74 -7.31 15.14
CA ARG A 129 -26.17 -8.66 15.51
C ARG A 129 -26.29 -8.83 17.03
N ARG A 130 -25.35 -8.30 17.81
CA ARG A 130 -25.40 -8.31 19.28
C ARG A 130 -26.55 -7.46 19.84
N ALA A 131 -26.98 -6.47 19.07
CA ALA A 131 -28.09 -5.59 19.44
C ALA A 131 -29.48 -6.28 19.26
N LEU A 132 -29.56 -7.34 18.47
CA LEU A 132 -30.80 -8.09 18.28
C LEU A 132 -31.31 -8.65 19.63
N GLY A 133 -32.56 -8.43 19.91
CA GLY A 133 -33.20 -8.82 21.20
C GLY A 133 -33.01 -7.82 22.35
N ARG A 134 -32.10 -6.84 22.22
CA ARG A 134 -31.87 -5.81 23.24
C ARG A 134 -32.38 -4.44 22.83
N PHE A 135 -32.32 -4.14 21.54
CA PHE A 135 -32.65 -2.83 20.96
C PHE A 135 -33.57 -3.00 19.75
N SER A 136 -34.44 -2.01 19.54
CA SER A 136 -35.29 -1.93 18.36
C SER A 136 -34.55 -1.35 17.19
N LYS A 137 -34.95 -1.70 15.97
CA LYS A 137 -34.46 -1.05 14.75
C LYS A 137 -34.69 0.49 14.73
N LYS A 138 -35.65 0.99 15.51
CA LYS A 138 -35.96 2.41 15.68
C LYS A 138 -35.08 3.11 16.72
N ASP A 139 -34.33 2.38 17.53
CA ASP A 139 -33.41 2.96 18.49
C ASP A 139 -32.25 3.69 17.81
N LYS A 140 -31.71 4.70 18.50
CA LYS A 140 -30.58 5.49 18.02
C LYS A 140 -29.31 4.64 17.93
N ILE A 141 -28.56 4.82 16.86
CA ILE A 141 -27.31 4.09 16.57
C ILE A 141 -26.27 4.22 17.69
N GLU A 142 -26.27 5.34 18.43
CA GLU A 142 -25.34 5.59 19.53
C GLU A 142 -25.40 4.54 20.66
N LYS A 143 -26.53 3.86 20.83
CA LYS A 143 -26.69 2.82 21.85
C LYS A 143 -25.78 1.60 21.62
N ILE A 144 -25.37 1.36 20.36
CA ILE A 144 -24.57 0.21 19.96
C ILE A 144 -23.20 0.59 19.36
N ALA A 145 -22.94 1.88 19.23
CA ALA A 145 -21.75 2.38 18.57
C ALA A 145 -20.50 2.30 19.47
N THR A 146 -19.41 1.77 18.93
CA THR A 146 -18.10 1.76 19.57
C THR A 146 -17.44 3.13 19.38
N ARG A 147 -17.13 3.78 20.51
CA ARG A 147 -16.43 5.07 20.52
C ARG A 147 -14.94 4.88 20.29
N ASP A 148 -14.31 5.96 19.85
CA ASP A 148 -12.86 6.04 19.63
C ASP A 148 -12.28 4.89 18.77
N PRO A 149 -12.76 4.75 17.53
CA PRO A 149 -12.34 3.66 16.67
C PRO A 149 -10.87 3.78 16.31
N LEU A 150 -10.21 2.62 16.11
CA LEU A 150 -8.82 2.55 15.70
C LEU A 150 -8.64 3.21 14.32
N LYS A 151 -7.70 4.16 14.27
CA LYS A 151 -7.32 4.89 13.05
C LYS A 151 -5.89 4.59 12.69
N VAL A 152 -5.61 4.53 11.39
CA VAL A 152 -4.26 4.34 10.85
C VAL A 152 -3.96 5.40 9.80
N SER A 153 -2.66 5.66 9.56
CA SER A 153 -2.22 6.52 8.45
C SER A 153 -2.37 5.80 7.11
N GLU A 154 -2.61 6.55 6.04
CA GLU A 154 -2.58 6.03 4.67
C GLU A 154 -1.19 5.53 4.24
N GLU A 155 -0.14 5.96 4.94
CA GLU A 155 1.26 5.65 4.65
C GLU A 155 1.71 4.28 5.23
N ILE A 156 0.93 3.65 6.10
CA ILE A 156 1.32 2.32 6.60
C ILE A 156 1.22 1.29 5.47
N THR A 157 2.09 0.29 5.53
CA THR A 157 2.06 -0.78 4.53
C THR A 157 0.79 -1.63 4.66
N ALA A 158 0.32 -2.15 3.52
CA ALA A 158 -0.82 -3.06 3.48
C ALA A 158 -0.59 -4.31 4.35
N GLN A 159 0.65 -4.79 4.41
CA GLN A 159 1.07 -5.88 5.29
C GLN A 159 0.90 -5.53 6.78
N LYS A 160 1.31 -4.31 7.18
CA LYS A 160 1.13 -3.84 8.56
C LYS A 160 -0.35 -3.71 8.92
N ALA A 161 -1.17 -3.23 7.99
CA ALA A 161 -2.62 -3.16 8.17
C ALA A 161 -3.22 -4.55 8.37
N MET A 162 -2.83 -5.54 7.57
CA MET A 162 -3.26 -6.94 7.73
C MET A 162 -2.87 -7.50 9.09
N GLN A 163 -1.64 -7.25 9.53
CA GLN A 163 -1.16 -7.66 10.86
C GLN A 163 -2.03 -7.06 11.99
N ILE A 164 -2.33 -5.75 11.90
CA ILE A 164 -3.19 -5.07 12.88
C ILE A 164 -4.59 -5.68 12.90
N MET A 165 -5.18 -5.92 11.71
CA MET A 165 -6.51 -6.54 11.60
C MET A 165 -6.53 -7.91 12.23
N SER A 166 -5.52 -8.74 11.97
CA SER A 166 -5.39 -10.10 12.54
C SER A 166 -5.23 -10.05 14.05
N GLN A 167 -4.32 -9.24 14.58
CA GLN A 167 -4.08 -9.12 16.03
C GLN A 167 -5.31 -8.59 16.78
N ARG A 168 -6.02 -7.63 16.20
CA ARG A 168 -7.21 -7.02 16.80
C ARG A 168 -8.50 -7.77 16.48
N LYS A 169 -8.46 -8.83 15.65
CA LYS A 169 -9.62 -9.61 15.18
C LYS A 169 -10.71 -8.71 14.56
N ILE A 170 -10.27 -7.74 13.74
CA ILE A 170 -11.15 -6.80 13.03
C ILE A 170 -10.94 -6.94 11.52
N THR A 171 -11.98 -6.64 10.75
CA THR A 171 -11.96 -6.75 9.27
C THR A 171 -11.80 -5.42 8.56
N SER A 172 -11.84 -4.32 9.28
CA SER A 172 -11.79 -2.97 8.71
C SER A 172 -10.97 -2.03 9.59
N LEU A 173 -10.18 -1.17 8.94
CA LEU A 173 -9.43 -0.09 9.58
C LEU A 173 -9.85 1.26 9.00
N ILE A 174 -10.03 2.25 9.85
CA ILE A 174 -10.28 3.62 9.42
C ILE A 174 -8.96 4.27 9.05
N VAL A 175 -8.90 4.83 7.87
CA VAL A 175 -7.72 5.55 7.39
C VAL A 175 -7.95 7.05 7.55
N SER A 176 -7.07 7.71 8.27
CA SER A 176 -7.15 9.15 8.54
C SER A 176 -5.85 9.87 8.24
N SER A 177 -5.94 11.15 7.92
CA SER A 177 -4.77 12.03 7.87
C SER A 177 -4.25 12.34 9.26
N LYS A 178 -3.05 12.94 9.34
CA LYS A 178 -2.46 13.46 10.58
C LYS A 178 -3.37 14.49 11.30
N SER A 179 -4.21 15.21 10.54
CA SER A 179 -5.21 16.16 11.07
C SER A 179 -6.50 15.48 11.56
N GLY A 180 -6.59 14.15 11.52
CA GLY A 180 -7.77 13.39 11.95
C GLY A 180 -8.91 13.31 10.92
N LYS A 181 -8.75 13.90 9.71
CA LYS A 181 -9.75 13.81 8.65
C LYS A 181 -9.77 12.39 8.07
N ILE A 182 -10.96 11.81 7.94
CA ILE A 182 -11.15 10.50 7.32
C ILE A 182 -10.75 10.57 5.85
N LYS A 183 -9.87 9.69 5.43
CA LYS A 183 -9.41 9.50 4.05
C LYS A 183 -10.12 8.32 3.39
N GLY A 184 -10.31 7.24 4.14
CA GLY A 184 -10.89 6.01 3.62
C GLY A 184 -11.12 4.94 4.67
N ILE A 185 -11.49 3.76 4.17
CA ILE A 185 -11.58 2.52 4.95
C ILE A 185 -10.77 1.46 4.21
N CYS A 186 -9.84 0.82 4.93
CA CYS A 186 -9.16 -0.38 4.46
C CYS A 186 -9.91 -1.59 4.97
N HIS A 187 -10.46 -2.41 4.06
CA HIS A 187 -11.14 -3.65 4.40
C HIS A 187 -10.26 -4.85 4.07
N ILE A 188 -10.35 -5.91 4.86
CA ILE A 188 -9.52 -7.12 4.69
C ILE A 188 -9.59 -7.69 3.27
N HIS A 189 -10.77 -7.71 2.65
CA HIS A 189 -10.91 -8.19 1.27
C HIS A 189 -10.12 -7.34 0.26
N ASN A 190 -9.97 -6.03 0.49
CA ASN A 190 -9.14 -5.19 -0.37
C ASN A 190 -7.67 -5.61 -0.29
N LEU A 191 -7.19 -5.99 0.90
CA LEU A 191 -5.83 -6.50 1.09
C LEU A 191 -5.64 -7.85 0.40
N LEU A 192 -6.59 -8.77 0.60
CA LEU A 192 -6.55 -10.12 0.00
C LEU A 192 -6.58 -10.07 -1.53
N THR A 193 -7.40 -9.20 -2.15
CA THR A 193 -7.44 -9.04 -3.62
C THR A 193 -6.12 -8.54 -4.20
N HIS A 194 -5.30 -7.83 -3.41
CA HIS A 194 -3.95 -7.42 -3.78
C HIS A 194 -2.88 -8.46 -3.37
N GLY A 195 -3.31 -9.64 -2.91
CA GLY A 195 -2.42 -10.75 -2.55
C GLY A 195 -1.62 -10.53 -1.27
N ILE A 196 -2.10 -9.66 -0.38
CA ILE A 196 -1.56 -9.47 0.96
C ILE A 196 -2.15 -10.53 1.89
N LYS A 197 -1.27 -11.30 2.52
CA LYS A 197 -1.63 -12.39 3.44
C LYS A 197 -1.02 -12.16 4.81
#